data_cd6d1427628573b31b1815d86799ba17
#
_entry.id   cd6d1427628573b31b1815d86799ba17
#
_cell.length_a   1.000
_cell.length_b   1.000
_cell.length_c   1.000
_cell.angle_alpha   90.00
_cell.angle_beta   90.00
_cell.angle_gamma   90.00
#
_symmetry.space_group_name_H-M   'P 1'
#
loop_
_entity.id
_entity.type
_entity.pdbx_description
1 polymer ?
#
loop_
_entity_poly.entity_id
_entity_poly.type
_entity_poly.pdbx_seq_one_letter_code
_entity_poly.pdbx_strand_id
1 'polypeptide(L)'
;MKELKHLIYFENLLEDANNELVRKAEAEGDLAIGYTCFHAPEVLLNLGNCFSVRLRAPHTNSMELATYYMANNSCEFSRALLERALEGNYSFLHAMAGVDVCEANNRAIENMEIMHMQGEDKEKFFYCNLDIPYSDDEDCVEHIREQVSRKILKPLRENYGVDTSDAAIRAAVREHNEVCRILTEIGELRKLDIPPITGYEFAVLVLVSYTCPKRLILPLLRETLEEIRTLQVDPEKNYRVRVAVVGSEIDDPNLIGLIESCGALVVADRFCYGSFPGRQEIALSEQEDALTQVCRWYLQNTECPRQSSLHRVKYRNDHVAQLVRDFRADGAIYEQMKFCTYWSYERVIANQIMPRDYGIQVLSIDRPYIVGQSGQLRTRVQAFVESIEMKKLRAARKEEK
;
A
#
# COMPACT_ATOMS: atom_id res chain seq x y z
N MET A 1 21.44 6.73 -14.86
CA MET A 1 20.12 7.41 -14.84
C MET A 1 20.31 8.68 -14.03
N LYS A 2 19.73 9.80 -14.40
CA LYS A 2 19.76 11.01 -13.56
C LYS A 2 18.78 10.78 -12.42
N GLU A 3 19.20 10.98 -11.19
CA GLU A 3 18.37 10.85 -10.01
C GLU A 3 17.28 11.92 -10.00
N LEU A 4 16.04 11.54 -9.59
CA LEU A 4 14.93 12.48 -9.49
C LEU A 4 15.23 13.55 -8.43
N LYS A 5 14.93 14.80 -8.73
CA LYS A 5 15.21 15.97 -7.88
C LYS A 5 14.76 15.78 -6.44
N HIS A 6 13.58 15.19 -6.23
CA HIS A 6 12.97 15.04 -4.92
C HIS A 6 13.17 13.65 -4.29
N LEU A 7 13.86 12.70 -4.95
CA LEU A 7 13.92 11.31 -4.49
C LEU A 7 14.52 11.18 -3.08
N ILE A 8 15.70 11.76 -2.85
CA ILE A 8 16.34 11.73 -1.51
C ILE A 8 15.45 12.37 -0.44
N TYR A 9 14.77 13.46 -0.78
CA TYR A 9 13.85 14.09 0.14
C TYR A 9 12.67 13.17 0.49
N PHE A 10 12.10 12.51 -0.50
CA PHE A 10 11.02 11.53 -0.28
C PHE A 10 11.48 10.32 0.54
N GLU A 11 12.68 9.80 0.27
CA GLU A 11 13.28 8.74 1.06
C GLU A 11 13.40 9.17 2.54
N ASN A 12 13.89 10.38 2.80
CA ASN A 12 14.00 10.92 4.15
C ASN A 12 12.62 11.06 4.84
N LEU A 13 11.56 11.40 4.10
CA LEU A 13 10.20 11.42 4.66
C LEU A 13 9.70 10.03 5.07
N LEU A 14 10.26 8.97 4.49
CA LEU A 14 9.88 7.58 4.80
C LEU A 14 10.64 7.01 6.02
N GLU A 15 11.66 7.70 6.53
CA GLU A 15 12.46 7.25 7.67
C GLU A 15 11.67 7.27 8.99
N ASP A 16 10.67 8.16 9.12
CA ASP A 16 9.86 8.30 10.32
C ASP A 16 8.37 8.49 9.97
N ALA A 17 7.48 7.87 10.75
CA ALA A 17 6.05 8.10 10.62
C ALA A 17 5.68 9.57 10.96
N ASN A 18 6.34 10.18 11.95
CA ASN A 18 6.26 11.59 12.28
C ASN A 18 7.28 12.41 11.48
N ASN A 19 7.18 12.37 10.14
CA ASN A 19 8.12 13.04 9.26
C ASN A 19 7.94 14.58 9.24
N GLU A 20 8.85 15.26 8.54
CA GLU A 20 8.87 16.73 8.47
C GLU A 20 7.53 17.33 8.01
N LEU A 21 6.88 16.73 7.00
CA LEU A 21 5.60 17.24 6.48
C LEU A 21 4.45 17.00 7.46
N VAL A 22 4.47 15.89 8.19
CA VAL A 22 3.52 15.59 9.27
C VAL A 22 3.68 16.66 10.37
N ARG A 23 4.89 16.87 10.89
CA ARG A 23 5.16 17.89 11.91
C ARG A 23 4.77 19.30 11.45
N LYS A 24 5.01 19.63 10.19
CA LYS A 24 4.61 20.91 9.62
C LYS A 24 3.09 21.08 9.62
N ALA A 25 2.35 20.08 9.19
CA ALA A 25 0.88 20.11 9.18
C ALA A 25 0.31 20.24 10.61
N GLU A 26 0.85 19.48 11.56
CA GLU A 26 0.45 19.59 12.98
C GLU A 26 0.72 21.00 13.55
N ALA A 27 1.87 21.60 13.24
CA ALA A 27 2.20 22.95 13.66
C ALA A 27 1.26 24.02 13.05
N GLU A 28 0.66 23.72 11.91
CA GLU A 28 -0.37 24.55 11.25
C GLU A 28 -1.79 24.29 11.79
N GLY A 29 -1.95 23.31 12.71
CA GLY A 29 -3.22 22.96 13.36
C GLY A 29 -4.01 21.85 12.66
N ASP A 30 -3.39 21.11 11.75
CA ASP A 30 -4.01 19.95 11.12
C ASP A 30 -3.99 18.72 12.05
N LEU A 31 -4.94 17.82 11.82
CA LEU A 31 -5.19 16.63 12.63
C LEU A 31 -4.72 15.37 11.92
N ALA A 32 -3.72 14.70 12.48
CA ALA A 32 -3.21 13.43 11.96
C ALA A 32 -4.11 12.25 12.35
N ILE A 33 -4.59 11.48 11.37
CA ILE A 33 -5.41 10.30 11.58
C ILE A 33 -4.69 9.08 11.04
N GLY A 34 -4.34 8.16 11.94
CA GLY A 34 -3.65 6.91 11.59
C GLY A 34 -4.59 5.88 10.99
N TYR A 35 -4.09 5.09 10.04
CA TYR A 35 -4.75 3.90 9.52
C TYR A 35 -3.72 2.89 9.00
N THR A 36 -4.13 1.62 8.79
CA THR A 36 -3.20 0.57 8.37
C THR A 36 -3.62 -0.13 7.08
N CYS A 37 -4.90 -0.21 6.80
CA CYS A 37 -5.45 -1.04 5.74
C CYS A 37 -6.28 -0.23 4.75
N PHE A 38 -6.25 -0.64 3.48
CA PHE A 38 -7.08 -0.05 2.42
C PHE A 38 -8.58 -0.02 2.73
N HIS A 39 -9.10 -1.00 3.48
CA HIS A 39 -10.52 -1.03 3.83
C HIS A 39 -10.94 0.11 4.77
N ALA A 40 -10.02 0.80 5.43
CA ALA A 40 -10.31 2.09 6.04
C ALA A 40 -10.55 3.11 4.91
N PRO A 41 -11.70 3.81 4.90
CA PRO A 41 -12.00 4.77 3.83
C PRO A 41 -11.13 6.02 3.97
N GLU A 42 -9.88 5.90 3.52
CA GLU A 42 -8.79 6.87 3.69
C GLU A 42 -9.21 8.28 3.26
N VAL A 43 -9.99 8.41 2.19
CA VAL A 43 -10.48 9.70 1.71
C VAL A 43 -11.28 10.46 2.78
N LEU A 44 -12.00 9.75 3.65
CA LEU A 44 -12.77 10.34 4.75
C LEU A 44 -11.92 10.71 5.96
N LEU A 45 -10.65 10.35 5.97
CA LEU A 45 -9.66 10.76 6.96
C LEU A 45 -8.91 12.05 6.54
N ASN A 46 -9.28 12.63 5.37
CA ASN A 46 -8.71 13.85 4.81
C ASN A 46 -9.76 14.97 4.68
N LEU A 47 -10.71 15.04 5.62
CA LEU A 47 -11.76 16.07 5.63
C LEU A 47 -11.29 17.34 6.34
N GLY A 48 -11.53 18.51 5.76
CA GLY A 48 -11.21 19.79 6.37
C GLY A 48 -9.72 19.94 6.66
N ASN A 49 -9.38 20.07 7.94
CA ASN A 49 -8.01 20.13 8.42
C ASN A 49 -7.48 18.78 8.90
N CYS A 50 -8.09 17.66 8.49
CA CYS A 50 -7.57 16.33 8.77
C CYS A 50 -6.63 15.87 7.65
N PHE A 51 -5.66 15.05 8.00
CA PHE A 51 -4.87 14.29 7.04
C PHE A 51 -4.64 12.85 7.51
N SER A 52 -4.66 11.94 6.57
CA SER A 52 -4.42 10.52 6.83
C SER A 52 -2.93 10.21 6.86
N VAL A 53 -2.53 9.32 7.76
CA VAL A 53 -1.20 8.73 7.82
C VAL A 53 -1.34 7.22 7.82
N ARG A 54 -0.92 6.57 6.74
CA ARG A 54 -0.86 5.10 6.70
C ARG A 54 0.35 4.64 7.50
N LEU A 55 0.09 3.95 8.61
CA LEU A 55 1.14 3.57 9.54
C LEU A 55 2.08 2.54 8.93
N ARG A 56 3.35 2.75 9.12
CA ARG A 56 4.48 1.91 8.72
C ARG A 56 5.38 1.72 9.93
N ALA A 57 6.19 0.69 9.90
CA ALA A 57 7.13 0.40 10.99
C ALA A 57 8.60 0.44 10.54
N PRO A 58 9.09 1.54 9.93
CA PRO A 58 10.47 1.65 9.49
C PRO A 58 11.41 1.49 10.70
N HIS A 59 12.63 0.97 10.43
CA HIS A 59 13.69 0.77 11.44
C HIS A 59 13.32 -0.14 12.62
N THR A 60 12.29 -0.98 12.49
CA THR A 60 12.02 -2.01 13.49
C THR A 60 13.14 -3.04 13.47
N ASN A 61 13.95 -3.05 14.54
CA ASN A 61 15.08 -3.96 14.70
C ASN A 61 14.77 -5.12 15.67
N SER A 62 13.71 -5.01 16.44
CA SER A 62 13.22 -5.99 17.39
C SER A 62 11.69 -5.98 17.41
N MET A 63 11.08 -7.04 17.90
CA MET A 63 9.64 -7.13 18.17
C MET A 63 9.42 -7.74 19.58
N GLU A 64 10.35 -7.49 20.49
CA GLU A 64 10.30 -8.07 21.84
C GLU A 64 9.14 -7.54 22.66
N LEU A 65 8.89 -6.22 22.63
CA LEU A 65 7.77 -5.62 23.33
C LEU A 65 6.43 -6.15 22.80
N ALA A 66 6.29 -6.23 21.49
CA ALA A 66 5.08 -6.77 20.87
C ALA A 66 4.78 -8.22 21.27
N THR A 67 5.80 -9.02 21.63
CA THR A 67 5.61 -10.45 22.05
C THR A 67 4.85 -10.59 23.37
N TYR A 68 4.80 -9.57 24.19
CA TYR A 68 4.02 -9.57 25.43
C TYR A 68 2.51 -9.48 25.16
N TYR A 69 2.12 -9.01 23.97
CA TYR A 69 0.74 -8.72 23.59
C TYR A 69 0.23 -9.58 22.42
N MET A 70 1.15 -10.03 21.57
CA MET A 70 0.83 -10.81 20.38
C MET A 70 1.74 -12.06 20.29
N ALA A 71 1.15 -13.19 19.90
CA ALA A 71 1.88 -14.43 19.72
C ALA A 71 2.97 -14.32 18.64
N ASN A 72 4.10 -15.03 18.84
CA ASN A 72 5.25 -15.02 17.91
C ASN A 72 4.93 -15.53 16.50
N ASN A 73 3.86 -16.29 16.33
CA ASN A 73 3.36 -16.80 15.06
C ASN A 73 2.24 -15.91 14.45
N SER A 74 2.09 -14.69 14.93
CA SER A 74 1.26 -13.67 14.29
C SER A 74 2.03 -12.92 13.21
N CYS A 75 1.31 -12.30 12.27
CA CYS A 75 1.89 -11.50 11.18
C CYS A 75 2.97 -10.54 11.69
N GLU A 76 4.18 -10.65 11.14
CA GLU A 76 5.31 -9.85 11.61
C GLU A 76 5.15 -8.35 11.33
N PHE A 77 4.46 -7.97 10.26
CA PHE A 77 4.11 -6.56 10.01
C PHE A 77 3.24 -5.98 11.14
N SER A 78 2.18 -6.70 11.53
CA SER A 78 1.29 -6.25 12.61
C SER A 78 2.02 -6.16 13.96
N ARG A 79 2.94 -7.09 14.22
CA ARG A 79 3.80 -7.05 15.41
C ARG A 79 4.77 -5.88 15.37
N ALA A 80 5.36 -5.58 14.21
CA ALA A 80 6.23 -4.43 14.03
C ALA A 80 5.49 -3.10 14.25
N LEU A 81 4.26 -2.98 13.75
CA LEU A 81 3.41 -1.81 14.04
C LEU A 81 3.17 -1.65 15.54
N LEU A 82 2.84 -2.74 16.24
CA LEU A 82 2.63 -2.70 17.70
C LEU A 82 3.92 -2.33 18.44
N GLU A 83 5.08 -2.88 18.04
CA GLU A 83 6.38 -2.51 18.61
C GLU A 83 6.62 -1.01 18.52
N ARG A 84 6.43 -0.42 17.32
CA ARG A 84 6.62 1.02 17.11
C ARG A 84 5.61 1.87 17.89
N ALA A 85 4.39 1.37 18.06
CA ALA A 85 3.40 2.04 18.92
C ALA A 85 3.84 2.07 20.40
N LEU A 86 4.35 0.92 20.92
CA LEU A 86 4.88 0.79 22.26
C LEU A 86 6.09 1.70 22.52
N GLU A 87 6.90 1.94 21.49
CA GLU A 87 8.02 2.90 21.52
C GLU A 87 7.57 4.37 21.41
N GLY A 88 6.27 4.64 21.27
CA GLY A 88 5.71 6.00 21.19
C GLY A 88 5.79 6.65 19.80
N ASN A 89 6.14 5.92 18.75
CA ASN A 89 6.35 6.49 17.41
C ASN A 89 5.08 7.03 16.74
N TYR A 90 3.90 6.72 17.27
CA TYR A 90 2.62 7.22 16.75
C TYR A 90 1.91 8.18 17.72
N SER A 91 2.65 8.76 18.68
CA SER A 91 2.10 9.69 19.69
C SER A 91 1.56 11.00 19.11
N PHE A 92 1.92 11.34 17.87
CA PHE A 92 1.42 12.51 17.14
C PHE A 92 -0.01 12.37 16.65
N LEU A 93 -0.57 11.15 16.58
CA LEU A 93 -1.92 10.92 16.06
C LEU A 93 -3.00 11.56 16.95
N HIS A 94 -4.08 11.98 16.33
CA HIS A 94 -5.30 12.48 16.96
C HIS A 94 -6.43 11.46 16.97
N ALA A 95 -6.37 10.48 16.05
CA ALA A 95 -7.28 9.35 16.00
C ALA A 95 -6.62 8.16 15.27
N MET A 96 -7.19 6.96 15.47
CA MET A 96 -6.77 5.75 14.77
C MET A 96 -7.98 5.06 14.15
N ALA A 97 -7.97 4.91 12.81
CA ALA A 97 -8.98 4.21 12.05
C ALA A 97 -8.52 2.78 11.75
N GLY A 98 -9.00 1.83 12.55
CA GLY A 98 -8.82 0.40 12.38
C GLY A 98 -9.94 -0.24 11.56
N VAL A 99 -9.68 -1.44 11.07
CA VAL A 99 -10.65 -2.25 10.33
C VAL A 99 -10.54 -3.72 10.73
N ASP A 100 -11.65 -4.36 10.94
CA ASP A 100 -11.73 -5.79 11.26
C ASP A 100 -11.72 -6.62 9.96
N VAL A 101 -10.56 -6.72 9.34
CA VAL A 101 -10.35 -7.52 8.13
C VAL A 101 -9.27 -8.59 8.30
N CYS A 102 -8.33 -8.41 9.22
CA CYS A 102 -7.20 -9.27 9.45
C CYS A 102 -6.95 -9.39 10.96
N GLU A 103 -7.07 -10.61 11.50
CA GLU A 103 -6.96 -10.85 12.94
C GLU A 103 -5.68 -10.26 13.56
N ALA A 104 -4.53 -10.43 12.89
CA ALA A 104 -3.27 -9.93 13.41
C ALA A 104 -3.22 -8.39 13.46
N ASN A 105 -3.71 -7.74 12.40
CA ASN A 105 -3.75 -6.26 12.36
C ASN A 105 -4.79 -5.72 13.34
N ASN A 106 -5.97 -6.37 13.43
CA ASN A 106 -7.00 -6.01 14.41
C ASN A 106 -6.47 -6.13 15.84
N ARG A 107 -5.79 -7.24 16.16
CA ARG A 107 -5.18 -7.43 17.48
C ARG A 107 -4.10 -6.38 17.79
N ALA A 108 -3.31 -5.96 16.82
CA ALA A 108 -2.33 -4.89 17.04
C ALA A 108 -3.03 -3.58 17.41
N ILE A 109 -4.09 -3.20 16.68
CA ILE A 109 -4.86 -1.97 16.92
C ILE A 109 -5.59 -2.03 18.26
N GLU A 110 -6.22 -3.14 18.61
CA GLU A 110 -6.90 -3.32 19.91
C GLU A 110 -5.91 -3.18 21.08
N ASN A 111 -4.71 -3.75 20.95
CA ASN A 111 -3.67 -3.58 21.97
C ASN A 111 -3.21 -2.11 22.09
N MET A 112 -3.09 -1.39 20.96
CA MET A 112 -2.79 0.04 20.98
C MET A 112 -3.90 0.82 21.70
N GLU A 113 -5.18 0.50 21.44
CA GLU A 113 -6.33 1.12 22.12
C GLU A 113 -6.29 0.87 23.63
N ILE A 114 -6.10 -0.39 24.06
CA ILE A 114 -6.02 -0.77 25.49
C ILE A 114 -4.91 0.00 26.19
N MET A 115 -3.73 0.11 25.59
CA MET A 115 -2.59 0.83 26.16
C MET A 115 -2.85 2.34 26.24
N HIS A 116 -3.50 2.90 25.22
CA HIS A 116 -3.89 4.31 25.24
C HIS A 116 -4.89 4.61 26.37
N MET A 117 -5.88 3.74 26.60
CA MET A 117 -6.84 3.85 27.70
C MET A 117 -6.20 3.75 29.09
N GLN A 118 -5.01 3.14 29.21
CA GLN A 118 -4.24 3.01 30.45
C GLN A 118 -3.25 4.15 30.67
N GLY A 119 -3.04 5.00 29.67
CA GLY A 119 -2.12 6.13 29.70
C GLY A 119 -2.78 7.44 30.14
N GLU A 120 -1.96 8.47 30.39
CA GLU A 120 -2.44 9.82 30.69
C GLU A 120 -3.02 10.49 29.44
N ASP A 121 -4.22 10.93 29.58
CA ASP A 121 -5.20 11.59 28.74
C ASP A 121 -4.77 12.32 27.44
N LYS A 122 -5.39 11.83 26.35
CA LYS A 122 -5.85 12.70 25.24
C LYS A 122 -7.39 12.62 25.21
N GLU A 123 -8.10 13.44 25.97
CA GLU A 123 -9.57 13.44 26.09
C GLU A 123 -10.34 13.37 24.77
N LYS A 124 -9.74 13.86 23.67
CA LYS A 124 -10.35 13.91 22.34
C LYS A 124 -9.90 12.77 21.42
N PHE A 125 -8.86 12.04 21.78
CA PHE A 125 -8.38 10.93 20.96
C PHE A 125 -9.46 9.84 20.88
N PHE A 126 -9.63 9.25 19.71
CA PHE A 126 -10.53 8.11 19.57
C PHE A 126 -9.92 7.02 18.69
N TYR A 127 -10.23 5.78 19.04
CA TYR A 127 -10.07 4.61 18.19
C TYR A 127 -11.40 4.27 17.54
N CYS A 128 -11.38 3.92 16.25
CA CYS A 128 -12.50 3.26 15.63
C CYS A 128 -12.03 1.94 15.03
N ASN A 129 -12.88 0.93 15.08
CA ASN A 129 -12.69 -0.32 14.38
C ASN A 129 -13.92 -0.57 13.53
N LEU A 130 -13.76 -0.59 12.20
CA LEU A 130 -14.84 -0.84 11.25
C LEU A 130 -14.94 -2.33 10.97
N ASP A 131 -16.11 -2.89 11.21
CA ASP A 131 -16.45 -4.24 10.77
C ASP A 131 -16.70 -4.22 9.24
N ILE A 132 -15.86 -4.91 8.50
CA ILE A 132 -15.94 -4.96 7.03
C ILE A 132 -16.58 -6.27 6.59
N PRO A 133 -17.76 -6.23 5.96
CA PRO A 133 -18.44 -7.43 5.46
C PRO A 133 -17.64 -8.22 4.43
N TYR A 134 -17.94 -9.51 4.29
CA TYR A 134 -17.42 -10.35 3.19
C TYR A 134 -18.21 -10.17 1.89
N SER A 135 -19.48 -9.76 1.99
CA SER A 135 -20.33 -9.41 0.85
C SER A 135 -20.17 -7.93 0.47
N ASP A 136 -20.53 -7.59 -0.73
CA ASP A 136 -20.43 -6.26 -1.32
C ASP A 136 -21.77 -5.74 -1.88
N ASP A 137 -22.88 -6.29 -1.37
CA ASP A 137 -24.24 -5.85 -1.69
C ASP A 137 -24.61 -4.53 -0.99
N GLU A 138 -25.76 -3.97 -1.33
CA GLU A 138 -26.20 -2.66 -0.83
C GLU A 138 -26.48 -2.65 0.68
N ASP A 139 -26.92 -3.77 1.28
CA ASP A 139 -27.09 -3.85 2.73
C ASP A 139 -25.74 -3.75 3.45
N CYS A 140 -24.70 -4.33 2.87
CA CYS A 140 -23.34 -4.21 3.36
C CYS A 140 -22.77 -2.79 3.17
N VAL A 141 -23.12 -2.11 2.08
CA VAL A 141 -22.76 -0.69 1.87
C VAL A 141 -23.41 0.18 2.95
N GLU A 142 -24.69 -0.01 3.24
CA GLU A 142 -25.38 0.75 4.29
C GLU A 142 -24.77 0.47 5.67
N HIS A 143 -24.43 -0.78 5.98
CA HIS A 143 -23.75 -1.14 7.22
C HIS A 143 -22.41 -0.40 7.39
N ILE A 144 -21.58 -0.33 6.34
CA ILE A 144 -20.32 0.43 6.36
C ILE A 144 -20.59 1.91 6.53
N ARG A 145 -21.57 2.46 5.79
CA ARG A 145 -21.96 3.88 5.86
C ARG A 145 -22.36 4.29 7.27
N GLU A 146 -23.20 3.48 7.94
CA GLU A 146 -23.61 3.73 9.32
C GLU A 146 -22.41 3.69 10.29
N GLN A 147 -21.52 2.71 10.15
CA GLN A 147 -20.34 2.62 10.98
C GLN A 147 -19.41 3.81 10.80
N VAL A 148 -19.11 4.17 9.56
CA VAL A 148 -18.27 5.35 9.23
C VAL A 148 -18.89 6.62 9.79
N SER A 149 -20.19 6.82 9.58
CA SER A 149 -20.91 7.98 10.11
C SER A 149 -20.78 8.09 11.63
N ARG A 150 -20.97 6.96 12.35
CA ARG A 150 -20.97 6.91 13.82
C ARG A 150 -19.56 6.91 14.41
N LYS A 151 -18.64 6.11 13.83
CA LYS A 151 -17.33 5.82 14.44
C LYS A 151 -16.22 6.76 13.95
N ILE A 152 -16.38 7.42 12.80
CA ILE A 152 -15.39 8.35 12.23
C ILE A 152 -15.95 9.77 12.16
N LEU A 153 -17.01 10.00 11.36
CA LEU A 153 -17.47 11.36 11.06
C LEU A 153 -18.04 12.06 12.28
N LYS A 154 -18.82 11.35 13.12
CA LYS A 154 -19.39 11.92 14.35
C LYS A 154 -18.29 12.37 15.33
N PRO A 155 -17.29 11.54 15.71
CA PRO A 155 -16.20 11.97 16.58
C PRO A 155 -15.37 13.12 15.97
N LEU A 156 -15.06 13.11 14.68
CA LEU A 156 -14.35 14.21 14.03
C LEU A 156 -15.09 15.53 14.18
N ARG A 157 -16.42 15.51 13.98
CA ARG A 157 -17.24 16.71 14.12
C ARG A 157 -17.38 17.15 15.58
N GLU A 158 -17.67 16.23 16.51
CA GLU A 158 -17.97 16.55 17.90
C GLU A 158 -16.70 16.89 18.70
N ASN A 159 -15.59 16.18 18.50
CA ASN A 159 -14.36 16.40 19.26
C ASN A 159 -13.47 17.51 18.67
N TYR A 160 -13.49 17.66 17.32
CA TYR A 160 -12.55 18.52 16.61
C TYR A 160 -13.21 19.62 15.76
N GLY A 161 -14.54 19.61 15.62
CA GLY A 161 -15.27 20.59 14.82
C GLY A 161 -15.06 20.48 13.31
N VAL A 162 -14.63 19.30 12.83
CA VAL A 162 -14.36 19.05 11.41
C VAL A 162 -15.65 19.11 10.60
N ASP A 163 -15.63 19.78 9.46
CA ASP A 163 -16.73 19.75 8.49
C ASP A 163 -16.80 18.37 7.83
N THR A 164 -17.91 17.67 8.08
CA THR A 164 -18.20 16.34 7.53
C THR A 164 -19.35 16.36 6.52
N SER A 165 -19.63 17.53 5.93
CA SER A 165 -20.68 17.71 4.94
C SER A 165 -20.38 16.95 3.63
N ASP A 166 -21.44 16.73 2.82
CA ASP A 166 -21.30 16.15 1.49
C ASP A 166 -20.31 16.93 0.62
N ALA A 167 -20.33 18.26 0.73
CA ALA A 167 -19.39 19.14 0.01
C ALA A 167 -17.93 18.92 0.44
N ALA A 168 -17.67 18.72 1.74
CA ALA A 168 -16.34 18.41 2.28
C ALA A 168 -15.87 17.05 1.78
N ILE A 169 -16.73 16.02 1.77
CA ILE A 169 -16.40 14.68 1.24
C ILE A 169 -16.06 14.77 -0.25
N ARG A 170 -16.85 15.49 -1.05
CA ARG A 170 -16.55 15.69 -2.47
C ARG A 170 -15.23 16.44 -2.70
N ALA A 171 -14.86 17.35 -1.82
CA ALA A 171 -13.58 18.05 -1.87
C ALA A 171 -12.41 17.09 -1.61
N ALA A 172 -12.50 16.26 -0.57
CA ALA A 172 -11.49 15.25 -0.26
C ALA A 172 -11.35 14.20 -1.38
N VAL A 173 -12.46 13.78 -2.01
CA VAL A 173 -12.43 12.89 -3.18
C VAL A 173 -11.70 13.54 -4.36
N ARG A 174 -11.88 14.83 -4.62
CA ARG A 174 -11.14 15.52 -5.71
C ARG A 174 -9.63 15.52 -5.46
N GLU A 175 -9.19 15.78 -4.23
CA GLU A 175 -7.77 15.75 -3.86
C GLU A 175 -7.20 14.32 -3.97
N HIS A 176 -7.92 13.32 -3.46
CA HIS A 176 -7.57 11.91 -3.62
C HIS A 176 -7.42 11.52 -5.11
N ASN A 177 -8.39 11.88 -5.93
CA ASN A 177 -8.37 11.57 -7.36
C ASN A 177 -7.19 12.22 -8.08
N GLU A 178 -6.77 13.41 -7.66
CA GLU A 178 -5.60 14.05 -8.25
C GLU A 178 -4.32 13.27 -7.94
N VAL A 179 -4.12 12.82 -6.69
CA VAL A 179 -3.00 11.95 -6.32
C VAL A 179 -3.03 10.66 -7.14
N CYS A 180 -4.21 10.03 -7.27
CA CYS A 180 -4.38 8.81 -8.05
C CYS A 180 -4.00 9.00 -9.52
N ARG A 181 -4.40 10.12 -10.15
CA ARG A 181 -4.05 10.43 -11.55
C ARG A 181 -2.56 10.59 -11.75
N ILE A 182 -1.90 11.37 -10.89
CA ILE A 182 -0.44 11.59 -10.97
C ILE A 182 0.30 10.25 -10.86
N LEU A 183 -0.02 9.45 -9.84
CA LEU A 183 0.67 8.18 -9.62
C LEU A 183 0.34 7.14 -10.70
N THR A 184 -0.87 7.14 -11.24
CA THR A 184 -1.24 6.28 -12.36
C THR A 184 -0.45 6.66 -13.61
N GLU A 185 -0.35 7.95 -13.92
CA GLU A 185 0.42 8.42 -15.08
C GLU A 185 1.90 8.06 -14.95
N ILE A 186 2.50 8.30 -13.79
CA ILE A 186 3.89 7.88 -13.52
C ILE A 186 4.02 6.36 -13.64
N GLY A 187 3.09 5.61 -13.06
CA GLY A 187 3.06 4.15 -13.11
C GLY A 187 2.99 3.58 -14.53
N GLU A 188 2.17 4.20 -15.39
CA GLU A 188 2.00 3.80 -16.80
C GLU A 188 3.28 3.96 -17.63
N LEU A 189 4.17 4.90 -17.27
CA LEU A 189 5.47 5.07 -17.95
C LEU A 189 6.37 3.85 -17.80
N ARG A 190 6.13 2.99 -16.81
CA ARG A 190 6.85 1.71 -16.67
C ARG A 190 6.47 0.68 -17.76
N LYS A 191 5.45 0.94 -18.57
CA LYS A 191 5.11 0.14 -19.78
C LYS A 191 6.09 0.37 -20.94
N LEU A 192 6.83 1.48 -20.94
CA LEU A 192 7.78 1.79 -21.99
C LEU A 192 8.88 0.72 -22.06
N ASP A 193 9.51 0.59 -23.25
CA ASP A 193 10.64 -0.34 -23.45
C ASP A 193 11.83 0.01 -22.57
N ILE A 194 12.04 1.30 -22.36
CA ILE A 194 13.03 1.86 -21.46
C ILE A 194 12.28 2.83 -20.55
N PRO A 195 11.80 2.36 -19.38
CA PRO A 195 11.10 3.23 -18.46
C PRO A 195 11.99 4.36 -17.92
N PRO A 196 11.43 5.57 -17.75
CA PRO A 196 12.17 6.70 -17.19
C PRO A 196 12.39 6.59 -15.67
N ILE A 197 11.70 5.67 -15.01
CA ILE A 197 11.80 5.41 -13.57
C ILE A 197 11.90 3.91 -13.30
N THR A 198 12.52 3.59 -12.17
CA THR A 198 12.59 2.24 -11.61
C THR A 198 11.33 1.90 -10.79
N GLY A 199 11.15 0.62 -10.45
CA GLY A 199 10.13 0.20 -9.50
C GLY A 199 10.40 0.71 -8.08
N TYR A 200 11.68 0.84 -7.71
CA TYR A 200 12.09 1.43 -6.43
C TYR A 200 11.63 2.90 -6.31
N GLU A 201 11.98 3.73 -7.28
CA GLU A 201 11.56 5.14 -7.31
C GLU A 201 10.03 5.26 -7.26
N PHE A 202 9.32 4.45 -8.05
CA PHE A 202 7.86 4.43 -8.00
C PHE A 202 7.32 4.02 -6.63
N ALA A 203 7.90 3.00 -5.98
CA ALA A 203 7.49 2.58 -4.63
C ALA A 203 7.67 3.70 -3.60
N VAL A 204 8.76 4.48 -3.69
CA VAL A 204 8.98 5.67 -2.85
C VAL A 204 7.85 6.70 -3.05
N LEU A 205 7.53 7.03 -4.32
CA LEU A 205 6.44 7.99 -4.64
C LEU A 205 5.08 7.53 -4.09
N VAL A 206 4.79 6.24 -4.22
CA VAL A 206 3.57 5.64 -3.69
C VAL A 206 3.51 5.75 -2.17
N LEU A 207 4.61 5.39 -1.48
CA LEU A 207 4.66 5.40 -0.01
C LEU A 207 4.51 6.82 0.57
N VAL A 208 5.19 7.83 0.01
CA VAL A 208 5.03 9.22 0.50
C VAL A 208 3.60 9.73 0.31
N SER A 209 2.89 9.29 -0.73
CA SER A 209 1.48 9.66 -0.94
C SER A 209 0.53 9.09 0.12
N TYR A 210 0.92 8.02 0.81
CA TYR A 210 0.17 7.40 1.90
C TYR A 210 0.53 7.96 3.28
N THR A 211 1.75 8.47 3.44
CA THR A 211 2.32 8.80 4.75
C THR A 211 2.46 10.30 5.00
N CYS A 212 2.21 11.13 4.00
CA CYS A 212 2.35 12.58 4.09
C CYS A 212 1.00 13.28 3.85
N PRO A 213 0.78 14.45 4.47
CA PRO A 213 -0.40 15.28 4.21
C PRO A 213 -0.51 15.62 2.72
N LYS A 214 -1.65 15.27 2.10
CA LYS A 214 -1.86 15.41 0.64
C LYS A 214 -1.60 16.83 0.14
N ARG A 215 -2.10 17.84 0.86
CA ARG A 215 -1.89 19.24 0.50
C ARG A 215 -0.41 19.67 0.42
N LEU A 216 0.47 19.01 1.19
CA LEU A 216 1.91 19.30 1.21
C LEU A 216 2.71 18.46 0.21
N ILE A 217 2.34 17.20 0.02
CA ILE A 217 3.06 16.30 -0.89
C ILE A 217 2.63 16.46 -2.36
N LEU A 218 1.40 16.85 -2.63
CA LEU A 218 0.84 16.94 -3.97
C LEU A 218 1.61 17.90 -4.90
N PRO A 219 2.03 19.11 -4.47
CA PRO A 219 2.88 19.98 -5.29
C PRO A 219 4.19 19.30 -5.71
N LEU A 220 4.83 18.57 -4.81
CA LEU A 220 6.09 17.86 -5.08
C LEU A 220 5.88 16.68 -6.04
N LEU A 221 4.77 15.97 -5.91
CA LEU A 221 4.41 14.89 -6.86
C LEU A 221 4.14 15.45 -8.27
N ARG A 222 3.51 16.62 -8.38
CA ARG A 222 3.33 17.32 -9.69
C ARG A 222 4.67 17.69 -10.31
N GLU A 223 5.57 18.30 -9.54
CA GLU A 223 6.91 18.65 -10.01
C GLU A 223 7.68 17.40 -10.49
N THR A 224 7.58 16.31 -9.73
CA THR A 224 8.22 15.03 -10.07
C THR A 224 7.63 14.44 -11.35
N LEU A 225 6.32 14.50 -11.56
CA LEU A 225 5.70 14.04 -12.81
C LEU A 225 6.22 14.84 -14.01
N GLU A 226 6.27 16.18 -13.90
CA GLU A 226 6.80 17.03 -14.98
C GLU A 226 8.28 16.76 -15.25
N GLU A 227 9.07 16.52 -14.21
CA GLU A 227 10.46 16.11 -14.36
C GLU A 227 10.56 14.78 -15.14
N ILE A 228 9.81 13.75 -14.74
CA ILE A 228 9.83 12.43 -15.37
C ILE A 228 9.44 12.51 -16.86
N ARG A 229 8.44 13.33 -17.21
CA ARG A 229 8.02 13.55 -18.61
C ARG A 229 9.13 14.11 -19.50
N THR A 230 10.08 14.84 -18.91
CA THR A 230 11.18 15.51 -19.62
C THR A 230 12.51 14.79 -19.51
N LEU A 231 12.59 13.70 -18.73
CA LEU A 231 13.83 12.94 -18.57
C LEU A 231 14.29 12.33 -19.88
N GLN A 232 15.56 12.59 -20.21
CA GLN A 232 16.24 11.84 -21.26
C GLN A 232 16.67 10.48 -20.72
N VAL A 233 16.05 9.43 -21.23
CA VAL A 233 16.31 8.07 -20.80
C VAL A 233 17.55 7.53 -21.49
N ASP A 234 18.45 6.92 -20.72
CA ASP A 234 19.62 6.22 -21.25
C ASP A 234 19.15 5.03 -22.09
N PRO A 235 19.53 4.90 -23.36
CA PRO A 235 19.14 3.78 -24.20
C PRO A 235 19.71 2.44 -23.73
N GLU A 236 20.73 2.42 -22.86
CA GLU A 236 21.28 1.18 -22.31
C GLU A 236 20.38 0.62 -21.21
N LYS A 237 19.90 -0.61 -21.41
CA LYS A 237 19.10 -1.32 -20.42
C LYS A 237 19.97 -1.83 -19.28
N ASN A 238 19.78 -1.28 -18.09
CA ASN A 238 20.48 -1.71 -16.87
C ASN A 238 19.83 -2.91 -16.17
N TYR A 239 18.96 -3.64 -16.86
CA TYR A 239 18.24 -4.81 -16.32
C TYR A 239 18.20 -5.95 -17.34
N ARG A 240 18.10 -7.18 -16.82
CA ARG A 240 18.08 -8.44 -17.60
C ARG A 240 16.64 -8.88 -17.90
N VAL A 241 15.74 -8.69 -16.92
CA VAL A 241 14.34 -9.12 -16.99
C VAL A 241 13.40 -8.07 -16.40
N ARG A 242 12.14 -8.10 -16.80
CA ARG A 242 11.05 -7.27 -16.27
C ARG A 242 10.17 -8.14 -15.38
N VAL A 243 9.78 -7.68 -14.22
CA VAL A 243 8.94 -8.46 -13.29
C VAL A 243 7.79 -7.65 -12.72
N ALA A 244 6.68 -8.33 -12.45
CA ALA A 244 5.61 -7.82 -11.61
C ALA A 244 5.83 -8.30 -10.18
N VAL A 245 5.57 -7.45 -9.17
CA VAL A 245 5.59 -7.81 -7.76
C VAL A 245 4.17 -7.78 -7.21
N VAL A 246 3.75 -8.90 -6.63
CA VAL A 246 2.43 -9.09 -6.03
C VAL A 246 2.62 -9.55 -4.59
N GLY A 247 1.91 -8.97 -3.64
CA GLY A 247 2.15 -9.42 -2.26
C GLY A 247 1.39 -8.68 -1.18
N SER A 248 1.83 -8.94 0.02
CA SER A 248 1.30 -8.42 1.27
C SER A 248 1.79 -6.99 1.58
N GLU A 249 2.08 -6.72 2.81
CA GLU A 249 2.52 -5.41 3.29
C GLU A 249 4.00 -5.17 2.97
N ILE A 250 4.27 -4.58 1.81
CA ILE A 250 5.61 -4.08 1.45
C ILE A 250 5.60 -2.56 1.73
N ASP A 251 5.82 -2.22 2.99
CA ASP A 251 5.80 -0.85 3.51
C ASP A 251 7.18 -0.17 3.49
N ASP A 252 8.18 -0.85 2.94
CA ASP A 252 9.56 -0.39 2.77
C ASP A 252 10.00 -0.60 1.31
N PRO A 253 10.48 0.43 0.60
CA PRO A 253 10.93 0.32 -0.79
C PRO A 253 12.18 -0.56 -0.96
N ASN A 254 12.92 -0.85 0.11
CA ASN A 254 14.17 -1.61 0.08
C ASN A 254 14.00 -3.03 -0.50
N LEU A 255 12.85 -3.68 -0.32
CA LEU A 255 12.57 -4.97 -0.96
C LEU A 255 12.57 -4.84 -2.49
N ILE A 256 11.96 -3.78 -3.01
CA ILE A 256 11.92 -3.51 -4.46
C ILE A 256 13.35 -3.23 -4.96
N GLY A 257 14.11 -2.39 -4.24
CA GLY A 257 15.52 -2.13 -4.54
C GLY A 257 16.40 -3.39 -4.50
N LEU A 258 16.15 -4.30 -3.57
CA LEU A 258 16.85 -5.60 -3.53
C LEU A 258 16.55 -6.43 -4.78
N ILE A 259 15.28 -6.51 -5.20
CA ILE A 259 14.86 -7.23 -6.41
C ILE A 259 15.56 -6.63 -7.63
N GLU A 260 15.58 -5.30 -7.76
CA GLU A 260 16.23 -4.60 -8.88
C GLU A 260 17.76 -4.74 -8.88
N SER A 261 18.37 -4.75 -7.69
CA SER A 261 19.82 -5.02 -7.56
C SER A 261 20.24 -6.42 -8.02
N CYS A 262 19.29 -7.35 -8.21
CA CYS A 262 19.53 -8.69 -8.77
C CYS A 262 19.42 -8.74 -10.30
N GLY A 263 19.24 -7.59 -10.98
CA GLY A 263 19.12 -7.49 -12.42
C GLY A 263 17.69 -7.59 -12.97
N ALA A 264 16.70 -7.49 -12.12
CA ALA A 264 15.30 -7.32 -12.51
C ALA A 264 14.94 -5.83 -12.58
N LEU A 265 13.91 -5.47 -13.36
CA LEU A 265 13.22 -4.19 -13.25
C LEU A 265 11.78 -4.47 -12.82
N VAL A 266 11.33 -3.86 -11.73
CA VAL A 266 9.95 -3.99 -11.25
C VAL A 266 9.06 -3.00 -12.03
N VAL A 267 8.38 -3.52 -13.03
CA VAL A 267 7.59 -2.71 -13.97
C VAL A 267 6.12 -2.60 -13.56
N ALA A 268 5.62 -3.54 -12.78
CA ALA A 268 4.25 -3.53 -12.26
C ALA A 268 4.23 -4.01 -10.81
N ASP A 269 3.29 -3.52 -10.06
CA ASP A 269 3.12 -3.89 -8.67
C ASP A 269 1.64 -4.03 -8.30
N ARG A 270 1.36 -4.99 -7.42
CA ARG A 270 0.06 -5.23 -6.81
C ARG A 270 0.26 -5.78 -5.41
N PHE A 271 0.62 -4.92 -4.47
CA PHE A 271 0.79 -5.25 -3.05
C PHE A 271 0.16 -4.19 -2.15
N CYS A 272 -0.07 -4.50 -0.88
CA CYS A 272 -0.90 -3.70 0.02
C CYS A 272 -0.46 -2.24 0.17
N TYR A 273 0.84 -1.94 0.17
CA TYR A 273 1.40 -0.58 0.23
C TYR A 273 1.88 -0.06 -1.13
N GLY A 274 1.57 -0.77 -2.21
CA GLY A 274 1.85 -0.37 -3.59
C GLY A 274 0.60 0.15 -4.31
N SER A 275 0.49 -0.20 -5.57
CA SER A 275 -0.65 0.16 -6.44
C SER A 275 -1.92 -0.65 -6.15
N PHE A 276 -1.86 -1.60 -5.25
CA PHE A 276 -2.99 -2.41 -4.79
C PHE A 276 -3.77 -1.70 -3.70
N PRO A 277 -5.07 -1.90 -3.65
CA PRO A 277 -5.98 -1.23 -4.57
C PRO A 277 -5.92 0.27 -4.24
N GLY A 278 -6.63 1.13 -4.75
CA GLY A 278 -6.67 2.52 -4.28
C GLY A 278 -5.87 3.51 -5.12
N ARG A 279 -5.44 3.09 -6.30
CA ARG A 279 -4.93 3.98 -7.33
C ARG A 279 -5.98 4.35 -8.36
N GLN A 280 -7.21 3.90 -8.16
CA GLN A 280 -8.34 4.22 -9.03
C GLN A 280 -9.08 5.45 -8.50
N GLU A 281 -9.48 6.31 -9.40
CA GLU A 281 -10.30 7.46 -9.06
C GLU A 281 -11.68 7.04 -8.57
N ILE A 282 -12.21 7.79 -7.61
CA ILE A 282 -13.58 7.63 -7.11
C ILE A 282 -14.48 8.54 -7.94
N ALA A 283 -15.31 7.95 -8.80
CA ALA A 283 -16.31 8.69 -9.55
C ALA A 283 -17.55 8.94 -8.67
N LEU A 284 -17.92 10.20 -8.46
CA LEU A 284 -19.11 10.57 -7.70
C LEU A 284 -20.19 11.13 -8.61
N SER A 285 -21.42 10.63 -8.45
CA SER A 285 -22.64 11.16 -9.05
C SER A 285 -23.19 12.30 -8.17
N GLU A 286 -23.91 13.25 -8.78
CA GLU A 286 -24.67 14.26 -8.05
C GLU A 286 -26.03 13.74 -7.56
N GLN A 287 -26.44 12.54 -7.95
CA GLN A 287 -27.75 11.96 -7.65
C GLN A 287 -27.81 11.23 -6.31
N GLU A 288 -26.65 10.96 -5.72
CA GLU A 288 -26.51 10.22 -4.46
C GLU A 288 -25.51 10.93 -3.54
N ASP A 289 -25.69 10.83 -2.23
CA ASP A 289 -24.75 11.42 -1.28
C ASP A 289 -23.34 10.83 -1.42
N ALA A 290 -22.33 11.66 -1.22
CA ALA A 290 -20.94 11.27 -1.44
C ALA A 290 -20.47 10.20 -0.45
N LEU A 291 -21.00 10.19 0.79
CA LEU A 291 -20.62 9.21 1.80
C LEU A 291 -20.99 7.79 1.37
N THR A 292 -22.22 7.57 0.91
CA THR A 292 -22.69 6.27 0.43
C THR A 292 -21.83 5.80 -0.75
N GLN A 293 -21.57 6.67 -1.72
CA GLN A 293 -20.75 6.34 -2.89
C GLN A 293 -19.30 5.98 -2.51
N VAL A 294 -18.69 6.71 -1.58
CA VAL A 294 -17.34 6.41 -1.06
C VAL A 294 -17.33 5.07 -0.35
N CYS A 295 -18.28 4.81 0.54
CA CYS A 295 -18.36 3.52 1.26
C CYS A 295 -18.53 2.34 0.28
N ARG A 296 -19.40 2.49 -0.72
CA ARG A 296 -19.58 1.50 -1.79
C ARG A 296 -18.28 1.26 -2.56
N TRP A 297 -17.56 2.33 -2.92
CA TRP A 297 -16.31 2.21 -3.65
C TRP A 297 -15.26 1.42 -2.87
N TYR A 298 -15.06 1.72 -1.59
CA TYR A 298 -14.08 1.00 -0.75
C TYR A 298 -14.45 -0.46 -0.53
N LEU A 299 -15.74 -0.78 -0.42
CA LEU A 299 -16.20 -2.15 -0.24
C LEU A 299 -16.08 -2.99 -1.53
N GLN A 300 -16.47 -2.42 -2.68
CA GLN A 300 -16.56 -3.14 -3.94
C GLN A 300 -15.22 -3.23 -4.70
N ASN A 301 -14.32 -2.24 -4.53
CA ASN A 301 -13.05 -2.20 -5.27
C ASN A 301 -11.87 -2.85 -4.52
N THR A 302 -12.14 -3.60 -3.47
CA THR A 302 -11.09 -4.34 -2.79
C THR A 302 -10.67 -5.59 -3.58
N GLU A 303 -9.35 -5.78 -3.68
CA GLU A 303 -8.75 -7.00 -4.22
C GLU A 303 -8.04 -7.83 -3.12
N CYS A 304 -8.37 -7.57 -1.86
CA CYS A 304 -7.74 -8.27 -0.74
C CYS A 304 -8.00 -9.79 -0.83
N PRO A 305 -6.99 -10.65 -0.60
CA PRO A 305 -7.16 -12.11 -0.55
C PRO A 305 -8.17 -12.59 0.50
N ARG A 306 -8.55 -11.74 1.48
CA ARG A 306 -9.67 -12.01 2.39
C ARG A 306 -10.97 -12.33 1.62
N GLN A 307 -11.19 -11.69 0.48
CA GLN A 307 -12.29 -11.99 -0.43
C GLN A 307 -11.95 -13.27 -1.22
N SER A 308 -12.30 -14.43 -0.66
CA SER A 308 -11.82 -15.74 -1.11
C SER A 308 -12.82 -16.54 -1.95
N SER A 309 -13.93 -15.94 -2.41
CA SER A 309 -14.83 -16.61 -3.34
C SER A 309 -14.10 -16.97 -4.66
N LEU A 310 -14.52 -18.04 -5.33
CA LEU A 310 -13.91 -18.48 -6.59
C LEU A 310 -13.87 -17.36 -7.63
N HIS A 311 -14.94 -16.57 -7.71
CA HIS A 311 -15.00 -15.41 -8.60
C HIS A 311 -13.90 -14.38 -8.26
N ARG A 312 -13.73 -14.01 -6.99
CA ARG A 312 -12.73 -13.04 -6.53
C ARG A 312 -11.31 -13.56 -6.71
N VAL A 313 -11.06 -14.85 -6.47
CA VAL A 313 -9.76 -15.49 -6.75
C VAL A 313 -9.45 -15.41 -8.23
N LYS A 314 -10.41 -15.76 -9.09
CA LYS A 314 -10.22 -15.67 -10.54
C LYS A 314 -9.97 -14.23 -11.00
N TYR A 315 -10.76 -13.28 -10.51
CA TYR A 315 -10.60 -11.86 -10.83
C TYR A 315 -9.18 -11.36 -10.52
N ARG A 316 -8.64 -11.67 -9.32
CA ARG A 316 -7.27 -11.29 -8.96
C ARG A 316 -6.21 -11.92 -9.85
N ASN A 317 -6.37 -13.20 -10.21
CA ASN A 317 -5.45 -13.87 -11.11
C ASN A 317 -5.50 -13.29 -12.53
N ASP A 318 -6.70 -13.02 -13.04
CA ASP A 318 -6.89 -12.35 -14.34
C ASP A 318 -6.22 -10.96 -14.34
N HIS A 319 -6.39 -10.18 -13.27
CA HIS A 319 -5.79 -8.86 -13.14
C HIS A 319 -4.26 -8.94 -13.13
N VAL A 320 -3.65 -9.84 -12.35
CA VAL A 320 -2.19 -10.01 -12.36
C VAL A 320 -1.70 -10.45 -13.74
N ALA A 321 -2.41 -11.36 -14.39
CA ALA A 321 -2.07 -11.78 -15.76
C ALA A 321 -2.18 -10.62 -16.76
N GLN A 322 -3.16 -9.73 -16.58
CA GLN A 322 -3.29 -8.50 -17.37
C GLN A 322 -2.11 -7.54 -17.11
N LEU A 323 -1.74 -7.30 -15.85
CA LEU A 323 -0.57 -6.48 -15.50
C LEU A 323 0.71 -7.02 -16.14
N VAL A 324 0.95 -8.34 -16.07
CA VAL A 324 2.10 -8.98 -16.69
C VAL A 324 2.14 -8.72 -18.20
N ARG A 325 1.01 -8.83 -18.89
CA ARG A 325 0.92 -8.54 -20.33
C ARG A 325 1.15 -7.06 -20.65
N ASP A 326 0.41 -6.18 -19.98
CA ASP A 326 0.40 -4.74 -20.26
C ASP A 326 1.77 -4.09 -20.02
N PHE A 327 2.43 -4.51 -18.96
CA PHE A 327 3.76 -4.03 -18.58
C PHE A 327 4.90 -4.86 -19.19
N ARG A 328 4.57 -5.86 -20.02
CA ARG A 328 5.54 -6.75 -20.66
C ARG A 328 6.52 -7.35 -19.64
N ALA A 329 5.97 -7.81 -18.50
CA ALA A 329 6.76 -8.49 -17.51
C ALA A 329 7.06 -9.92 -17.95
N ASP A 330 8.28 -10.40 -17.71
CA ASP A 330 8.75 -11.73 -18.05
C ASP A 330 8.32 -12.79 -17.00
N GLY A 331 7.88 -12.34 -15.82
CA GLY A 331 7.41 -13.17 -14.73
C GLY A 331 6.87 -12.36 -13.58
N ALA A 332 6.39 -13.04 -12.53
CA ALA A 332 5.85 -12.42 -11.33
C ALA A 332 6.53 -12.93 -10.06
N ILE A 333 6.75 -12.03 -9.11
CA ILE A 333 7.21 -12.37 -7.75
C ILE A 333 6.03 -12.24 -6.81
N TYR A 334 5.60 -13.34 -6.20
CA TYR A 334 4.57 -13.36 -5.17
C TYR A 334 5.21 -13.37 -3.79
N GLU A 335 5.07 -12.25 -3.10
CA GLU A 335 5.60 -12.05 -1.75
C GLU A 335 4.51 -12.28 -0.72
N GLN A 336 4.90 -12.86 0.39
CA GLN A 336 4.10 -13.01 1.59
C GLN A 336 4.91 -12.54 2.79
N MET A 337 4.34 -11.64 3.60
CA MET A 337 4.84 -11.36 4.93
C MET A 337 4.70 -12.60 5.80
N LYS A 338 5.74 -12.94 6.54
CA LYS A 338 5.74 -14.12 7.42
C LYS A 338 4.57 -14.07 8.39
N PHE A 339 3.85 -15.17 8.45
CA PHE A 339 2.59 -15.36 9.19
C PHE A 339 1.39 -14.51 8.72
N CYS A 340 1.44 -13.90 7.52
CA CYS A 340 0.26 -13.34 6.92
C CYS A 340 -0.67 -14.44 6.41
N THR A 341 -1.84 -14.60 7.03
CA THR A 341 -2.77 -15.69 6.74
C THR A 341 -3.32 -15.61 5.31
N TYR A 342 -3.82 -14.45 4.90
CA TYR A 342 -4.48 -14.32 3.61
C TYR A 342 -3.53 -14.43 2.42
N TRP A 343 -2.36 -13.82 2.51
CA TRP A 343 -1.36 -13.94 1.44
C TRP A 343 -0.67 -15.31 1.41
N SER A 344 -0.73 -16.08 2.49
CA SER A 344 -0.15 -17.43 2.49
C SER A 344 -0.83 -18.34 1.49
N TYR A 345 -2.15 -18.42 1.49
CA TYR A 345 -2.88 -19.26 0.52
C TYR A 345 -3.00 -18.61 -0.86
N GLU A 346 -3.13 -17.28 -0.96
CA GLU A 346 -3.11 -16.58 -2.25
C GLU A 346 -1.81 -16.89 -3.01
N ARG A 347 -0.67 -16.80 -2.34
CA ARG A 347 0.64 -17.12 -2.89
C ARG A 347 0.75 -18.59 -3.34
N VAL A 348 0.23 -19.52 -2.55
CA VAL A 348 0.24 -20.96 -2.87
C VAL A 348 -0.64 -21.24 -4.10
N ILE A 349 -1.83 -20.67 -4.15
CA ILE A 349 -2.76 -20.79 -5.27
C ILE A 349 -2.12 -20.22 -6.54
N ALA A 350 -1.59 -19.00 -6.47
CA ALA A 350 -0.97 -18.33 -7.61
C ALA A 350 0.24 -19.10 -8.16
N ASN A 351 1.06 -19.70 -7.28
CA ASN A 351 2.20 -20.52 -7.68
C ASN A 351 1.83 -21.72 -8.57
N GLN A 352 0.60 -22.20 -8.46
CA GLN A 352 0.06 -23.27 -9.32
C GLN A 352 -0.69 -22.75 -10.55
N ILE A 353 -1.55 -21.78 -10.34
CA ILE A 353 -2.46 -21.26 -11.37
C ILE A 353 -1.70 -20.45 -12.42
N MET A 354 -0.80 -19.55 -12.01
CA MET A 354 -0.10 -18.64 -12.93
C MET A 354 0.71 -19.38 -14.00
N PRO A 355 1.53 -20.39 -13.67
CA PRO A 355 2.26 -21.14 -14.70
C PRO A 355 1.35 -22.01 -15.55
N ARG A 356 0.34 -22.65 -14.95
CA ARG A 356 -0.53 -23.63 -15.63
C ARG A 356 -1.50 -22.95 -16.59
N ASP A 357 -2.22 -21.92 -16.12
CA ASP A 357 -3.36 -21.37 -16.84
C ASP A 357 -3.00 -20.10 -17.62
N TYR A 358 -1.96 -19.37 -17.20
CA TYR A 358 -1.53 -18.11 -17.84
C TYR A 358 -0.11 -18.17 -18.44
N GLY A 359 0.63 -19.26 -18.21
CA GLY A 359 2.01 -19.41 -18.72
C GLY A 359 3.05 -18.49 -18.07
N ILE A 360 2.69 -17.84 -16.95
CA ILE A 360 3.52 -16.86 -16.25
C ILE A 360 4.41 -17.59 -15.25
N GLN A 361 5.74 -17.36 -15.33
CA GLN A 361 6.68 -17.86 -14.32
C GLN A 361 6.51 -17.11 -13.01
N VAL A 362 6.54 -17.84 -11.90
CA VAL A 362 6.37 -17.28 -10.56
C VAL A 362 7.55 -17.61 -9.67
N LEU A 363 8.09 -16.60 -8.99
CA LEU A 363 8.89 -16.76 -7.78
C LEU A 363 8.00 -16.51 -6.57
N SER A 364 7.90 -17.49 -5.69
CA SER A 364 7.13 -17.39 -4.45
C SER A 364 8.07 -17.12 -3.27
N ILE A 365 7.88 -16.02 -2.55
CA ILE A 365 8.72 -15.56 -1.43
C ILE A 365 7.89 -15.50 -0.14
N ASP A 366 8.45 -16.08 0.92
CA ASP A 366 8.01 -15.89 2.30
C ASP A 366 9.13 -15.12 3.02
N ARG A 367 8.85 -13.89 3.47
CA ARG A 367 9.88 -13.04 4.06
C ARG A 367 9.54 -12.60 5.49
N PRO A 368 10.55 -12.51 6.38
CA PRO A 368 10.38 -11.83 7.65
C PRO A 368 10.26 -10.31 7.45
N TYR A 369 9.71 -9.62 8.44
CA TYR A 369 9.66 -8.16 8.44
C TYR A 369 11.08 -7.56 8.61
N ILE A 370 11.82 -8.04 9.61
CA ILE A 370 13.21 -7.64 9.84
C ILE A 370 14.10 -8.37 8.84
N VAL A 371 14.60 -7.65 7.86
CA VAL A 371 15.41 -8.21 6.75
C VAL A 371 16.89 -8.38 7.16
N GLY A 372 17.15 -9.08 8.26
CA GLY A 372 18.52 -9.48 8.62
C GLY A 372 19.14 -10.56 7.73
N GLN A 373 18.35 -11.23 6.86
CA GLN A 373 18.76 -12.35 6.00
C GLN A 373 18.60 -12.04 4.51
N SER A 374 18.99 -10.85 4.09
CA SER A 374 18.90 -10.41 2.68
C SER A 374 19.65 -11.33 1.70
N GLY A 375 20.67 -12.05 2.14
CA GLY A 375 21.47 -12.93 1.28
C GLY A 375 20.66 -14.10 0.69
N GLN A 376 19.83 -14.79 1.49
CA GLN A 376 19.00 -15.90 1.00
C GLN A 376 17.96 -15.41 0.00
N LEU A 377 17.32 -14.28 0.29
CA LEU A 377 16.34 -13.66 -0.59
C LEU A 377 16.99 -13.23 -1.91
N ARG A 378 18.15 -12.57 -1.84
CA ARG A 378 18.94 -12.19 -3.01
C ARG A 378 19.26 -13.39 -3.91
N THR A 379 19.76 -14.48 -3.32
CA THR A 379 20.08 -15.72 -4.08
C THR A 379 18.85 -16.26 -4.81
N ARG A 380 17.67 -16.27 -4.17
CA ARG A 380 16.44 -16.76 -4.78
C ARG A 380 15.98 -15.87 -5.93
N VAL A 381 16.07 -14.55 -5.77
CA VAL A 381 15.72 -13.58 -6.83
C VAL A 381 16.69 -13.70 -7.99
N GLN A 382 18.00 -13.81 -7.74
CA GLN A 382 19.01 -14.00 -8.78
C GLN A 382 18.75 -15.28 -9.59
N ALA A 383 18.50 -16.41 -8.92
CA ALA A 383 18.19 -17.68 -9.59
C ALA A 383 16.91 -17.57 -10.46
N PHE A 384 15.92 -16.81 -10.02
CA PHE A 384 14.70 -16.55 -10.79
C PHE A 384 14.99 -15.72 -12.05
N VAL A 385 15.75 -14.64 -11.91
CA VAL A 385 16.18 -13.80 -13.03
C VAL A 385 16.94 -14.63 -14.07
N GLU A 386 17.92 -15.44 -13.63
CA GLU A 386 18.69 -16.34 -14.51
C GLU A 386 17.79 -17.38 -15.22
N SER A 387 16.82 -17.95 -14.51
CA SER A 387 15.86 -18.89 -15.08
C SER A 387 15.03 -18.27 -16.21
N ILE A 388 14.55 -17.05 -16.02
CA ILE A 388 13.79 -16.32 -17.06
C ILE A 388 14.71 -16.01 -18.26
N GLU A 389 15.89 -15.49 -18.01
CA GLU A 389 16.86 -15.15 -19.07
C GLU A 389 17.21 -16.37 -19.92
N MET A 390 17.49 -17.50 -19.29
CA MET A 390 17.78 -18.76 -19.99
C MET A 390 16.60 -19.23 -20.85
N LYS A 391 15.36 -19.03 -20.39
CA LYS A 391 14.16 -19.37 -21.16
C LYS A 391 14.03 -18.46 -22.39
N LYS A 392 14.27 -17.16 -22.24
CA LYS A 392 14.26 -16.19 -23.36
C LYS A 392 15.32 -16.56 -24.42
N LEU A 393 16.54 -16.86 -24.00
CA LEU A 393 17.62 -17.29 -24.92
C LEU A 393 17.28 -18.58 -25.67
N ARG A 394 16.64 -19.54 -24.99
CA ARG A 394 16.19 -20.80 -25.66
C ARG A 394 15.06 -20.56 -26.68
N ALA A 395 14.15 -19.62 -26.38
CA ALA A 395 13.08 -19.26 -27.31
C ALA A 395 13.65 -18.60 -28.57
N ALA A 396 14.50 -17.59 -28.42
CA ALA A 396 15.16 -16.91 -29.54
C ALA A 396 15.92 -17.88 -30.47
N ARG A 397 16.67 -18.83 -29.89
CA ARG A 397 17.39 -19.87 -30.69
C ARG A 397 16.48 -20.84 -31.44
N LYS A 398 15.19 -20.98 -31.05
CA LYS A 398 14.24 -21.82 -31.75
C LYS A 398 13.57 -21.08 -32.91
N GLU A 399 13.45 -19.76 -32.84
CA GLU A 399 12.92 -18.91 -33.91
C GLU A 399 13.94 -18.68 -35.04
N GLU A 400 15.24 -18.80 -34.73
CA GLU A 400 16.33 -18.71 -35.74
C GLU A 400 16.55 -20.00 -36.52
N LYS A 401 15.88 -21.11 -36.15
CA LYS A 401 15.95 -22.43 -36.85
C LYS A 401 14.67 -22.72 -37.62
#